data_c1917a34456506ba419a04f2ce700628
#
_entry.id   c1917a34456506ba419a04f2ce700628
#
_cell.length_a   1.000
_cell.length_b   1.000
_cell.length_c   1.000
_cell.angle_alpha   90.00
_cell.angle_beta   90.00
_cell.angle_gamma   90.00
#
_symmetry.space_group_name_H-M   'P 1'
#
loop_
_entity.id
_entity.type
_entity.pdbx_description
1 polymer ?
#
loop_
_entity_poly.entity_id
_entity_poly.type
_entity_poly.pdbx_seq_one_letter_code
_entity_poly.pdbx_strand_id
1 'polypeptide(L)'
;WVGILGSLVLLMVIGQGVLGGLRVTGVLTMSAEASMLSPSTALGIVHGVFGQIVFAFMVFIAAITSTRWLRGPSAERVNGAGFARFLAWALLITLVLQLVIGAMYRHLAMDLELDGARTNHLLLAHIALAALVMLLAIINGIRAIGSPAGDRVQQRIGIALCILVTMQVLLGIVATVVVLAREPDAAVPTVEVIITSA
;
A
#
# COMPACT_ATOMS: atom_id res chain seq x y z
N TRP A 1 1.28 -3.63 28.41
CA TRP A 1 1.67 -3.60 26.98
C TRP A 1 0.67 -2.80 26.11
N VAL A 2 -0.63 -2.88 26.42
CA VAL A 2 -1.66 -2.11 25.67
C VAL A 2 -1.44 -0.60 25.79
N GLY A 3 -1.09 -0.10 26.99
CA GLY A 3 -0.75 1.30 27.20
C GLY A 3 0.45 1.75 26.35
N ILE A 4 1.50 0.92 26.27
CA ILE A 4 2.68 1.21 25.44
C ILE A 4 2.31 1.31 23.96
N LEU A 5 1.52 0.36 23.46
CA LEU A 5 1.05 0.37 22.07
C LEU A 5 0.15 1.58 21.79
N GLY A 6 -0.74 1.94 22.73
CA GLY A 6 -1.57 3.13 22.62
C GLY A 6 -0.76 4.42 22.57
N SER A 7 0.27 4.54 23.45
CA SER A 7 1.18 5.70 23.42
C SER A 7 1.97 5.77 22.11
N LEU A 8 2.40 4.64 21.58
CA LEU A 8 3.10 4.57 20.30
C LEU A 8 2.20 5.06 19.15
N VAL A 9 0.93 4.60 19.09
CA VAL A 9 -0.03 5.11 18.11
C VAL A 9 -0.22 6.62 18.24
N LEU A 10 -0.39 7.11 19.46
CA LEU A 10 -0.54 8.56 19.67
C LEU A 10 0.64 9.34 19.12
N LEU A 11 1.86 8.89 19.39
CA LEU A 11 3.09 9.50 18.86
C LEU A 11 3.13 9.43 17.32
N MET A 12 2.74 8.31 16.73
CA MET A 12 2.67 8.17 15.27
C MET A 12 1.63 9.12 14.67
N VAL A 13 0.46 9.28 15.28
CA VAL A 13 -0.59 10.22 14.83
C VAL A 13 -0.12 11.67 14.94
N ILE A 14 0.56 12.04 16.04
CA ILE A 14 1.15 13.37 16.21
C ILE A 14 2.21 13.60 15.11
N GLY A 15 3.11 12.64 14.90
CA GLY A 15 4.11 12.69 13.83
C GLY A 15 3.48 12.87 12.45
N GLN A 16 2.37 12.18 12.18
CA GLN A 16 1.60 12.31 10.94
C GLN A 16 1.01 13.73 10.78
N GLY A 17 0.50 14.30 11.87
CA GLY A 17 0.00 15.68 11.88
C GLY A 17 1.12 16.70 11.61
N VAL A 18 2.28 16.52 12.23
CA VAL A 18 3.46 17.37 12.01
C VAL A 18 3.93 17.29 10.55
N LEU A 19 4.08 16.08 9.99
CA LEU A 19 4.46 15.91 8.58
C LEU A 19 3.48 16.56 7.62
N GLY A 20 2.16 16.43 7.88
CA GLY A 20 1.12 17.08 7.10
C GLY A 20 1.18 18.61 7.20
N GLY A 21 1.38 19.13 8.40
CA GLY A 21 1.54 20.57 8.66
C GLY A 21 2.76 21.16 7.96
N LEU A 22 3.91 20.52 8.06
CA LEU A 22 5.15 20.93 7.36
C LEU A 22 4.96 20.97 5.84
N ARG A 23 4.22 20.01 5.29
CA ARG A 23 3.91 19.98 3.86
C ARG A 23 3.03 21.16 3.43
N VAL A 24 2.00 21.49 4.21
CA VAL A 24 1.04 22.58 3.89
C VAL A 24 1.66 23.95 4.08
N THR A 25 2.45 24.15 5.13
CA THR A 25 3.09 25.43 5.44
C THR A 25 4.24 25.78 4.51
N GLY A 26 4.78 24.80 3.77
CA GLY A 26 5.90 25.02 2.85
C GLY A 26 7.23 25.38 3.53
N VAL A 27 7.32 25.32 4.87
CA VAL A 27 8.50 25.76 5.64
C VAL A 27 9.79 25.06 5.20
N LEU A 28 9.70 23.80 4.76
CA LEU A 28 10.84 23.02 4.26
C LEU A 28 10.95 23.03 2.73
N THR A 29 10.08 23.75 2.02
CA THR A 29 9.98 23.69 0.56
C THR A 29 10.45 24.96 -0.13
N MET A 30 10.77 26.01 0.63
CA MET A 30 11.09 27.34 0.10
C MET A 30 12.49 27.50 -0.54
N SER A 31 13.34 26.48 -0.55
CA SER A 31 14.72 26.56 -1.02
C SER A 31 15.07 25.54 -2.10
N ALA A 32 14.13 25.07 -2.89
CA ALA A 32 14.42 24.03 -3.84
C ALA A 32 14.88 24.59 -5.19
N GLU A 33 16.18 24.57 -5.44
CA GLU A 33 16.66 24.27 -6.80
C GLU A 33 15.98 22.99 -7.29
N ALA A 34 15.64 22.95 -8.58
CA ALA A 34 14.93 21.84 -9.24
C ALA A 34 15.75 20.53 -9.22
N SER A 35 15.89 19.96 -8.04
CA SER A 35 16.43 18.61 -7.85
C SER A 35 15.31 17.58 -7.86
N MET A 36 15.59 16.38 -8.36
CA MET A 36 14.61 15.29 -8.54
C MET A 36 13.81 14.91 -7.28
N LEU A 37 14.20 15.37 -6.11
CA LEU A 37 13.51 15.21 -4.85
C LEU A 37 13.46 16.58 -4.15
N SER A 38 12.48 17.41 -4.53
CA SER A 38 12.18 18.58 -3.73
C SER A 38 11.75 18.15 -2.33
N PRO A 39 12.06 18.93 -1.27
CA PRO A 39 11.59 18.63 0.09
C PRO A 39 10.08 18.39 0.17
N SER A 40 9.29 19.03 -0.67
CA SER A 40 7.84 18.88 -0.74
C SER A 40 7.42 17.51 -1.31
N THR A 41 8.09 17.03 -2.34
CA THR A 41 7.86 15.70 -2.93
C THR A 41 8.23 14.61 -1.93
N ALA A 42 9.41 14.69 -1.29
CA ALA A 42 9.83 13.74 -0.27
C ALA A 42 8.87 13.72 0.92
N LEU A 43 8.44 14.88 1.43
CA LEU A 43 7.43 14.97 2.49
C LEU A 43 6.08 14.38 2.06
N GLY A 44 5.67 14.57 0.80
CA GLY A 44 4.46 13.98 0.24
C GLY A 44 4.50 12.46 0.25
N ILE A 45 5.60 11.87 -0.19
CA ILE A 45 5.81 10.42 -0.19
C ILE A 45 5.81 9.88 1.24
N VAL A 46 6.62 10.47 2.12
CA VAL A 46 6.75 10.02 3.52
C VAL A 46 5.41 10.15 4.25
N HIS A 47 4.73 11.29 4.15
CA HIS A 47 3.43 11.51 4.79
C HIS A 47 2.39 10.50 4.29
N GLY A 48 2.30 10.26 2.97
CA GLY A 48 1.36 9.31 2.39
C GLY A 48 1.62 7.87 2.82
N VAL A 49 2.87 7.41 2.77
CA VAL A 49 3.26 6.06 3.19
C VAL A 49 3.09 5.87 4.69
N PHE A 50 3.57 6.83 5.49
CA PHE A 50 3.48 6.76 6.95
C PHE A 50 2.03 6.76 7.43
N GLY A 51 1.12 7.52 6.79
CA GLY A 51 -0.31 7.50 7.11
C GLY A 51 -0.94 6.12 6.98
N GLN A 52 -0.60 5.38 5.94
CA GLN A 52 -1.08 4.02 5.74
C GLN A 52 -0.50 3.04 6.78
N ILE A 53 0.76 3.22 7.17
CA ILE A 53 1.41 2.43 8.23
C ILE A 53 0.72 2.70 9.58
N VAL A 54 0.43 3.96 9.90
CA VAL A 54 -0.31 4.33 11.12
C VAL A 54 -1.68 3.67 11.15
N PHE A 55 -2.41 3.73 10.04
CA PHE A 55 -3.72 3.09 9.93
C PHE A 55 -3.63 1.57 10.10
N ALA A 56 -2.69 0.92 9.42
CA ALA A 56 -2.47 -0.53 9.55
C ALA A 56 -2.12 -0.93 10.99
N PHE A 57 -1.32 -0.11 11.68
CA PHE A 57 -0.95 -0.35 13.06
C PHE A 57 -2.14 -0.18 14.01
N MET A 58 -3.04 0.78 13.78
CA MET A 58 -4.28 0.91 14.54
C MET A 58 -5.18 -0.31 14.37
N VAL A 59 -5.33 -0.80 13.12
CA VAL A 59 -6.10 -2.04 12.84
C VAL A 59 -5.46 -3.25 13.52
N PHE A 60 -4.13 -3.36 13.51
CA PHE A 60 -3.41 -4.41 14.21
C PHE A 60 -3.69 -4.39 15.72
N ILE A 61 -3.62 -3.22 16.37
CA ILE A 61 -3.93 -3.08 17.80
C ILE A 61 -5.38 -3.45 18.07
N ALA A 62 -6.32 -2.98 17.26
CA ALA A 62 -7.74 -3.36 17.40
C ALA A 62 -7.93 -4.87 17.29
N ALA A 63 -7.20 -5.54 16.39
CA ALA A 63 -7.26 -6.98 16.26
C ALA A 63 -6.74 -7.72 17.50
N ILE A 64 -5.54 -7.38 17.99
CA ILE A 64 -4.91 -8.07 19.14
C ILE A 64 -5.55 -7.73 20.49
N THR A 65 -6.29 -6.63 20.58
CA THR A 65 -7.08 -6.27 21.78
C THR A 65 -8.53 -6.75 21.70
N SER A 66 -8.94 -7.34 20.59
CA SER A 66 -10.29 -7.87 20.44
C SER A 66 -10.57 -9.03 21.42
N THR A 67 -11.82 -9.15 21.85
CA THR A 67 -12.27 -10.24 22.74
C THR A 67 -11.93 -11.62 22.17
N ARG A 68 -11.97 -11.73 20.84
CA ARG A 68 -11.66 -12.97 20.15
C ARG A 68 -10.18 -13.35 20.27
N TRP A 69 -9.27 -12.39 20.14
CA TRP A 69 -7.83 -12.63 20.32
C TRP A 69 -7.51 -12.98 21.77
N LEU A 70 -8.12 -12.26 22.71
CA LEU A 70 -7.82 -12.41 24.15
C LEU A 70 -8.45 -13.67 24.78
N ARG A 71 -9.58 -14.13 24.27
CA ARG A 71 -10.35 -15.25 24.80
C ARG A 71 -10.53 -16.40 23.82
N GLY A 72 -9.89 -16.32 22.66
CA GLY A 72 -9.93 -17.38 21.66
C GLY A 72 -9.31 -18.68 22.18
N PRO A 73 -9.71 -19.83 21.63
CA PRO A 73 -9.10 -21.11 21.98
C PRO A 73 -7.60 -21.08 21.66
N SER A 74 -6.81 -21.78 22.47
CA SER A 74 -5.38 -21.97 22.21
C SER A 74 -5.20 -22.49 20.79
N ALA A 75 -4.28 -21.90 20.04
CA ALA A 75 -4.04 -22.31 18.67
C ALA A 75 -3.57 -23.76 18.63
N GLU A 76 -4.44 -24.65 18.14
CA GLU A 76 -4.01 -25.99 17.78
C GLU A 76 -3.00 -25.90 16.62
N ARG A 77 -2.01 -26.77 16.62
CA ARG A 77 -1.04 -26.85 15.53
C ARG A 77 -1.75 -27.30 14.26
N VAL A 78 -2.03 -26.35 13.37
CA VAL A 78 -2.63 -26.64 12.07
C VAL A 78 -1.52 -26.98 11.08
N ASN A 79 -1.66 -28.10 10.38
CA ASN A 79 -0.78 -28.46 9.29
C ASN A 79 -0.79 -27.37 8.21
N GLY A 80 0.39 -26.96 7.73
CA GLY A 80 0.50 -25.88 6.74
C GLY A 80 0.52 -24.46 7.30
N ALA A 81 0.53 -24.26 8.62
CA ALA A 81 0.62 -22.94 9.25
C ALA A 81 1.90 -22.17 8.86
N GLY A 82 3.00 -22.86 8.60
CA GLY A 82 4.25 -22.27 8.11
C GLY A 82 4.07 -21.61 6.75
N PHE A 83 3.47 -22.31 5.82
CA PHE A 83 3.20 -21.79 4.47
C PHE A 83 2.18 -20.64 4.49
N ALA A 84 1.14 -20.73 5.31
CA ALA A 84 0.18 -19.65 5.48
C ALA A 84 0.86 -18.37 6.01
N ARG A 85 1.76 -18.50 6.99
CA ARG A 85 2.54 -17.36 7.49
C ARG A 85 3.47 -16.78 6.42
N PHE A 86 4.13 -17.63 5.65
CA PHE A 86 4.95 -17.16 4.52
C PHE A 86 4.13 -16.34 3.52
N LEU A 87 2.97 -16.84 3.09
CA LEU A 87 2.09 -16.12 2.18
C LEU A 87 1.59 -14.79 2.76
N ALA A 88 1.26 -14.76 4.06
CA ALA A 88 0.83 -13.52 4.72
C ALA A 88 1.96 -12.49 4.79
N TRP A 89 3.20 -12.90 5.10
CA TRP A 89 4.36 -12.02 5.08
C TRP A 89 4.71 -11.57 3.67
N ALA A 90 4.65 -12.45 2.68
CA ALA A 90 4.85 -12.10 1.28
C ALA A 90 3.85 -11.02 0.82
N LEU A 91 2.56 -11.20 1.16
CA LEU A 91 1.53 -10.20 0.88
C LEU A 91 1.82 -8.87 1.59
N LEU A 92 2.18 -8.90 2.87
CA LEU A 92 2.46 -7.68 3.63
C LEU A 92 3.65 -6.91 3.05
N ILE A 93 4.74 -7.60 2.73
CA ILE A 93 5.94 -6.98 2.15
C ILE A 93 5.62 -6.39 0.78
N THR A 94 4.93 -7.13 -0.09
CA THR A 94 4.55 -6.63 -1.42
C THR A 94 3.57 -5.46 -1.34
N LEU A 95 2.66 -5.42 -0.36
CA LEU A 95 1.77 -4.28 -0.10
C LEU A 95 2.56 -3.03 0.29
N VAL A 96 3.56 -3.15 1.16
CA VAL A 96 4.41 -2.01 1.54
C VAL A 96 5.20 -1.51 0.33
N LEU A 97 5.79 -2.40 -0.46
CA LEU A 97 6.49 -2.02 -1.70
C LEU A 97 5.53 -1.34 -2.69
N GLN A 98 4.34 -1.89 -2.89
CA GLN A 98 3.30 -1.32 -3.74
C GLN A 98 2.92 0.10 -3.30
N LEU A 99 2.79 0.32 -2.00
CA LEU A 99 2.48 1.61 -1.43
C LEU A 99 3.60 2.63 -1.70
N VAL A 100 4.85 2.23 -1.48
CA VAL A 100 6.02 3.11 -1.71
C VAL A 100 6.15 3.46 -3.19
N ILE A 101 6.12 2.47 -4.09
CA ILE A 101 6.25 2.69 -5.53
C ILE A 101 5.07 3.54 -6.04
N GLY A 102 3.84 3.29 -5.56
CA GLY A 102 2.68 4.09 -5.92
C GLY A 102 2.78 5.55 -5.44
N ALA A 103 3.30 5.78 -4.24
CA ALA A 103 3.54 7.12 -3.73
C ALA A 103 4.65 7.83 -4.53
N MET A 104 5.73 7.11 -4.85
CA MET A 104 6.80 7.65 -5.72
C MET A 104 6.25 8.02 -7.10
N TYR A 105 5.55 7.10 -7.77
CA TYR A 105 4.94 7.36 -9.07
C TYR A 105 4.05 8.61 -9.02
N ARG A 106 3.13 8.67 -8.05
CA ARG A 106 2.19 9.78 -7.93
C ARG A 106 2.91 11.12 -7.77
N HIS A 107 3.90 11.21 -6.89
CA HIS A 107 4.55 12.47 -6.58
C HIS A 107 5.63 12.84 -7.59
N LEU A 108 6.38 11.88 -8.10
CA LEU A 108 7.40 12.15 -9.11
C LEU A 108 6.80 12.44 -10.49
N ALA A 109 5.70 11.77 -10.87
CA ALA A 109 5.04 12.03 -12.14
C ALA A 109 4.30 13.39 -12.19
N MET A 110 3.83 13.88 -11.02
CA MET A 110 3.05 15.12 -10.95
C MET A 110 3.93 16.37 -10.69
N ASP A 111 5.01 16.22 -9.93
CA ASP A 111 5.81 17.36 -9.46
C ASP A 111 7.02 17.67 -10.36
N LEU A 112 7.39 16.76 -11.24
CA LEU A 112 8.56 16.91 -12.09
C LEU A 112 8.15 16.63 -13.55
N GLU A 113 8.56 17.52 -14.44
CA GLU A 113 8.72 17.21 -15.86
C GLU A 113 9.84 16.15 -16.02
N LEU A 114 9.68 15.03 -15.33
CA LEU A 114 10.60 13.92 -15.45
C LEU A 114 10.56 13.38 -16.86
N ASP A 115 11.76 13.07 -17.35
CA ASP A 115 11.96 12.30 -18.56
C ASP A 115 10.91 11.17 -18.61
N GLY A 116 10.02 11.19 -19.60
CA GLY A 116 8.86 10.28 -19.68
C GLY A 116 9.23 8.81 -19.48
N ALA A 117 10.48 8.42 -19.83
CA ALA A 117 11.00 7.09 -19.63
C ALA A 117 11.01 6.66 -18.14
N ARG A 118 11.46 7.51 -17.20
CA ARG A 118 11.53 7.17 -15.77
C ARG A 118 10.16 7.04 -15.13
N THR A 119 9.23 7.89 -15.53
CA THR A 119 7.83 7.83 -15.08
C THR A 119 7.18 6.53 -15.56
N ASN A 120 7.48 6.10 -16.80
CA ASN A 120 6.97 4.85 -17.36
C ASN A 120 7.49 3.61 -16.62
N HIS A 121 8.76 3.58 -16.23
CA HIS A 121 9.31 2.46 -15.43
C HIS A 121 8.65 2.34 -14.06
N LEU A 122 8.40 3.47 -13.38
CA LEU A 122 7.70 3.46 -12.09
C LEU A 122 6.25 2.99 -12.23
N LEU A 123 5.55 3.43 -13.28
CA LEU A 123 4.20 2.97 -13.58
C LEU A 123 4.16 1.47 -13.86
N LEU A 124 5.07 0.99 -14.71
CA LEU A 124 5.15 -0.44 -15.04
C LEU A 124 5.45 -1.28 -13.80
N ALA A 125 6.42 -0.85 -12.99
CA ALA A 125 6.74 -1.51 -11.72
C ALA A 125 5.54 -1.53 -10.77
N HIS A 126 4.78 -0.43 -10.69
CA HIS A 126 3.57 -0.33 -9.89
C HIS A 126 2.49 -1.30 -10.38
N ILE A 127 2.26 -1.40 -11.69
CA ILE A 127 1.28 -2.32 -12.29
C ILE A 127 1.70 -3.78 -12.07
N ALA A 128 2.96 -4.11 -12.32
CA ALA A 128 3.47 -5.47 -12.14
C ALA A 128 3.36 -5.92 -10.67
N LEU A 129 3.72 -5.03 -9.75
CA LEU A 129 3.60 -5.31 -8.33
C LEU A 129 2.14 -5.38 -7.86
N ALA A 130 1.23 -4.58 -8.45
CA ALA A 130 -0.21 -4.65 -8.19
C ALA A 130 -0.77 -6.02 -8.59
N ALA A 131 -0.35 -6.58 -9.73
CA ALA A 131 -0.74 -7.92 -10.16
C ALA A 131 -0.25 -8.99 -9.18
N LEU A 132 0.97 -8.87 -8.66
CA LEU A 132 1.50 -9.77 -7.63
C LEU A 132 0.73 -9.65 -6.31
N VAL A 133 0.43 -8.43 -5.86
CA VAL A 133 -0.39 -8.18 -4.66
C VAL A 133 -1.78 -8.81 -4.83
N MET A 134 -2.41 -8.61 -5.98
CA MET A 134 -3.72 -9.22 -6.28
C MET A 134 -3.67 -10.74 -6.20
N LEU A 135 -2.67 -11.36 -6.82
CA LEU A 135 -2.48 -12.82 -6.78
C LEU A 135 -2.31 -13.33 -5.35
N LEU A 136 -1.41 -12.72 -4.59
CA LEU A 136 -1.15 -13.11 -3.20
C LEU A 136 -2.38 -12.87 -2.30
N ALA A 137 -3.11 -11.78 -2.50
CA ALA A 137 -4.32 -11.49 -1.74
C ALA A 137 -5.43 -12.52 -2.03
N ILE A 138 -5.64 -12.88 -3.29
CA ILE A 138 -6.62 -13.90 -3.69
C ILE A 138 -6.24 -15.27 -3.11
N ILE A 139 -4.97 -15.67 -3.21
CA ILE A 139 -4.50 -16.96 -2.64
C ILE A 139 -4.73 -16.98 -1.13
N ASN A 140 -4.32 -15.91 -0.40
CA ASN A 140 -4.55 -15.83 1.04
C ASN A 140 -6.05 -15.84 1.38
N GLY A 141 -6.87 -15.11 0.61
CA GLY A 141 -8.31 -15.02 0.78
C GLY A 141 -9.01 -16.38 0.60
N ILE A 142 -8.73 -17.09 -0.50
CA ILE A 142 -9.29 -18.41 -0.79
C ILE A 142 -8.88 -19.41 0.29
N ARG A 143 -7.61 -19.40 0.73
CA ARG A 143 -7.15 -20.27 1.82
C ARG A 143 -7.86 -19.99 3.13
N ALA A 144 -8.10 -18.72 3.44
CA ALA A 144 -8.84 -18.31 4.63
C ALA A 144 -10.30 -18.76 4.59
N ILE A 145 -10.95 -18.69 3.41
CA ILE A 145 -12.33 -19.16 3.20
C ILE A 145 -12.42 -20.68 3.33
N GLY A 146 -11.47 -21.42 2.77
CA GLY A 146 -11.43 -22.88 2.75
C GLY A 146 -10.85 -23.52 4.02
N SER A 147 -10.57 -22.75 5.08
CA SER A 147 -9.98 -23.27 6.31
C SER A 147 -10.92 -24.28 7.00
N PRO A 148 -10.47 -25.53 7.23
CA PRO A 148 -11.31 -26.59 7.82
C PRO A 148 -11.74 -26.31 9.27
N ALA A 149 -11.02 -25.43 9.97
CA ALA A 149 -11.29 -25.07 11.36
C ALA A 149 -12.58 -24.26 11.55
N GLY A 150 -13.36 -24.00 10.48
CA GLY A 150 -14.73 -23.46 10.57
C GLY A 150 -14.86 -22.08 11.20
N ASP A 151 -13.75 -21.35 11.33
CA ASP A 151 -13.76 -20.02 11.91
C ASP A 151 -14.43 -19.00 10.98
N ARG A 152 -15.70 -18.68 11.29
CA ARG A 152 -16.49 -17.69 10.53
C ARG A 152 -15.79 -16.33 10.38
N VAL A 153 -14.94 -15.93 11.35
CA VAL A 153 -14.21 -14.66 11.24
C VAL A 153 -13.10 -14.76 10.20
N GLN A 154 -12.36 -15.87 10.20
CA GLN A 154 -11.32 -16.09 9.18
C GLN A 154 -11.92 -16.14 7.77
N GLN A 155 -13.05 -16.81 7.60
CA GLN A 155 -13.78 -16.84 6.32
C GLN A 155 -14.21 -15.43 5.89
N ARG A 156 -14.79 -14.63 6.81
CA ARG A 156 -15.18 -13.24 6.52
C ARG A 156 -13.99 -12.36 6.14
N ILE A 157 -12.86 -12.52 6.84
CA ILE A 157 -11.62 -11.80 6.50
C ILE A 157 -11.15 -12.21 5.09
N GLY A 158 -11.19 -13.51 4.76
CA GLY A 158 -10.83 -14.00 3.43
C GLY A 158 -11.71 -13.41 2.32
N ILE A 159 -13.04 -13.39 2.53
CA ILE A 159 -13.99 -12.76 1.61
C ILE A 159 -13.71 -11.26 1.47
N ALA A 160 -13.55 -10.56 2.59
CA ALA A 160 -13.25 -9.13 2.58
C ALA A 160 -11.95 -8.82 1.84
N LEU A 161 -10.91 -9.63 2.02
CA LEU A 161 -9.63 -9.48 1.32
C LEU A 161 -9.80 -9.61 -0.19
N CYS A 162 -10.55 -10.62 -0.67
CA CYS A 162 -10.82 -10.80 -2.09
C CYS A 162 -11.63 -9.62 -2.66
N ILE A 163 -12.67 -9.17 -1.96
CA ILE A 163 -13.49 -8.03 -2.39
C ILE A 163 -12.64 -6.75 -2.46
N LEU A 164 -11.89 -6.44 -1.41
CA LEU A 164 -11.11 -5.22 -1.31
C LEU A 164 -10.02 -5.16 -2.38
N VAL A 165 -9.30 -6.26 -2.64
CA VAL A 165 -8.28 -6.27 -3.69
C VAL A 165 -8.89 -6.12 -5.07
N THR A 166 -10.04 -6.73 -5.33
CA THR A 166 -10.76 -6.57 -6.61
C THR A 166 -11.21 -5.12 -6.79
N MET A 167 -11.82 -4.52 -5.78
CA MET A 167 -12.21 -3.10 -5.82
C MET A 167 -11.00 -2.19 -6.05
N GLN A 168 -9.87 -2.45 -5.39
CA GLN A 168 -8.65 -1.66 -5.56
C GLN A 168 -8.12 -1.71 -7.00
N VAL A 169 -8.13 -2.88 -7.63
CA VAL A 169 -7.71 -3.04 -9.02
C VAL A 169 -8.68 -2.30 -9.96
N LEU A 170 -9.98 -2.44 -9.76
CA LEU A 170 -10.98 -1.72 -10.56
C LEU A 170 -10.81 -0.20 -10.45
N LEU A 171 -10.60 0.32 -9.23
CA LEU A 171 -10.33 1.75 -9.01
C LEU A 171 -9.04 2.20 -9.71
N GLY A 172 -8.00 1.37 -9.70
CA GLY A 172 -6.76 1.63 -10.44
C GLY A 172 -6.98 1.72 -11.94
N ILE A 173 -7.75 0.79 -12.52
CA ILE A 173 -8.12 0.82 -13.94
C ILE A 173 -8.91 2.09 -14.27
N VAL A 174 -9.93 2.42 -13.49
CA VAL A 174 -10.73 3.64 -13.69
C VAL A 174 -9.85 4.89 -13.61
N ALA A 175 -8.96 4.99 -12.63
CA ALA A 175 -8.04 6.12 -12.49
C ALA A 175 -7.15 6.26 -13.72
N THR A 176 -6.60 5.15 -14.24
CA THR A 176 -5.76 5.14 -15.44
C THR A 176 -6.56 5.60 -16.67
N VAL A 177 -7.77 5.06 -16.88
CA VAL A 177 -8.64 5.45 -18.00
C VAL A 177 -9.01 6.93 -17.95
N VAL A 178 -9.32 7.46 -16.75
CA VAL A 178 -9.66 8.88 -16.59
C VAL A 178 -8.47 9.79 -16.92
N VAL A 179 -7.24 9.40 -16.51
CA VAL A 179 -6.02 10.16 -16.84
C VAL A 179 -5.80 10.16 -18.35
N LEU A 180 -5.84 8.99 -18.99
CA LEU A 180 -5.68 8.87 -20.45
C LEU A 180 -6.74 9.63 -21.25
N ALA A 181 -7.97 9.69 -20.76
CA ALA A 181 -9.06 10.43 -21.43
C ALA A 181 -8.88 11.96 -21.33
N ARG A 182 -8.13 12.45 -20.32
CA ARG A 182 -7.86 13.89 -20.17
C ARG A 182 -6.69 14.38 -20.99
N GLU A 183 -5.75 13.51 -21.28
CA GLU A 183 -4.55 13.78 -22.08
C GLU A 183 -4.49 12.78 -23.25
N PRO A 184 -5.31 12.97 -24.30
CA PRO A 184 -5.36 12.04 -25.42
C PRO A 184 -4.03 11.97 -26.20
N ASP A 185 -3.17 12.99 -26.09
CA ASP A 185 -1.82 13.02 -26.67
C ASP A 185 -0.75 12.41 -25.74
N ALA A 186 -1.08 12.09 -24.49
CA ALA A 186 -0.20 11.31 -23.62
C ALA A 186 -0.16 9.89 -24.16
N ALA A 187 0.81 9.60 -25.04
CA ALA A 187 1.00 8.28 -25.62
C ALA A 187 1.09 7.24 -24.50
N VAL A 188 0.17 6.28 -24.48
CA VAL A 188 0.31 5.08 -23.64
C VAL A 188 1.67 4.49 -24.01
N PRO A 189 2.62 4.40 -23.07
CA PRO A 189 3.91 3.84 -23.39
C PRO A 189 3.67 2.39 -23.84
N THR A 190 3.92 2.14 -25.10
CA THR A 190 3.90 0.77 -25.60
C THR A 190 5.02 0.00 -24.92
N VAL A 191 4.83 -1.28 -24.71
CA VAL A 191 5.88 -2.16 -24.13
C VAL A 191 7.20 -2.01 -24.90
N GLU A 192 7.12 -1.71 -26.18
CA GLU A 192 8.27 -1.48 -27.06
C GLU A 192 9.09 -0.23 -26.69
N VAL A 193 8.42 0.89 -26.36
CA VAL A 193 9.09 2.12 -25.88
C VAL A 193 9.77 1.91 -24.53
N ILE A 194 9.19 1.09 -23.66
CA ILE A 194 9.76 0.78 -22.34
C ILE A 194 11.02 -0.08 -22.47
N ILE A 195 11.03 -1.06 -23.39
CA ILE A 195 12.18 -1.93 -23.62
C ILE A 195 13.33 -1.21 -24.30
N THR A 196 13.06 -0.31 -25.24
CA THR A 196 14.10 0.42 -25.99
C THR A 196 14.70 1.59 -25.22
N SER A 197 14.07 2.04 -24.13
CA SER A 197 14.58 3.12 -23.25
C SER A 197 15.35 2.59 -22.01
N ALA A 198 15.56 1.29 -21.91
CA ALA A 198 16.33 0.64 -20.85
C ALA A 198 17.76 0.40 -21.31
#